data_eeaef7e30d0e89219544135febe222d5
#
_entry.id   eeaef7e30d0e89219544135febe222d5
#
_cell.length_a   1.000
_cell.length_b   1.000
_cell.length_c   1.000
_cell.angle_alpha   90.00
_cell.angle_beta   90.00
_cell.angle_gamma   90.00
#
_symmetry.space_group_name_H-M   'P 1'
#
loop_
_entity.id
_entity.type
_entity.pdbx_description
1 polymer ?
#
loop_
_entity_poly.entity_id
_entity_poly.type
_entity_poly.pdbx_seq_one_letter_code
_entity_poly.pdbx_strand_id
1 'polypeptide(L)'
;IFDDGKRMDVAVVDGRSDTTYTDRKITNTQYGFYVGVEKKLLEDRLNLNATARVDKNQNYEALFSPALSAVFSPKKNHFLRVSFSSALRNPTLADQFLNLNVGPATLRGNLNGVDRLITFASFMEWRDTQAPSSLVYFDIAPIKPEQARTIEVGYRATIFEKVFLDVSFYTTYYKNFIGFKIGIEAPTDSLGRISNFSQIKAYRYSANSDN
;
A
#
# COMPACT_ATOMS: atom_id res chain seq x y z
N ILE A 1 13.46 -0.91 -11.89
CA ILE A 1 14.16 -2.20 -11.73
C ILE A 1 15.31 -1.90 -10.79
N PHE A 2 15.29 -2.49 -9.59
CA PHE A 2 16.47 -2.52 -8.75
C PHE A 2 17.39 -3.58 -9.36
N ASP A 3 18.15 -3.17 -10.33
CA ASP A 3 19.23 -3.98 -10.81
C ASP A 3 20.38 -3.73 -9.83
N ASP A 4 20.67 -4.72 -8.99
CA ASP A 4 21.76 -4.82 -8.00
C ASP A 4 22.02 -3.59 -7.09
N GLY A 5 21.05 -2.68 -6.95
CA GLY A 5 21.15 -1.50 -6.09
C GLY A 5 21.95 -0.33 -6.67
N LYS A 6 22.28 -0.35 -7.94
CA LYS A 6 22.99 0.73 -8.61
C LYS A 6 22.04 1.78 -9.16
N ARG A 7 22.32 3.02 -8.88
CA ARG A 7 21.69 4.16 -9.53
C ARG A 7 22.55 4.54 -10.73
N MET A 8 21.94 4.56 -11.91
CA MET A 8 22.53 5.08 -13.12
C MET A 8 22.15 6.56 -13.28
N ASP A 9 23.10 7.45 -13.11
CA ASP A 9 22.98 8.86 -13.42
C ASP A 9 23.68 9.11 -14.75
N VAL A 10 22.94 9.58 -15.75
CA VAL A 10 23.48 9.95 -17.06
C VAL A 10 23.57 11.46 -17.12
N ALA A 11 24.76 11.99 -17.20
CA ALA A 11 25.02 13.39 -17.49
C ALA A 11 25.49 13.53 -18.95
N VAL A 12 24.96 14.50 -19.69
CA VAL A 12 25.46 14.85 -21.02
C VAL A 12 26.35 16.08 -20.87
N VAL A 13 27.65 15.92 -21.06
CA VAL A 13 28.63 16.98 -21.04
C VAL A 13 29.28 17.00 -22.40
N ASP A 14 29.29 18.16 -23.08
CA ASP A 14 29.88 18.38 -24.43
C ASP A 14 29.45 17.35 -25.48
N GLY A 15 28.15 16.97 -25.47
CA GLY A 15 27.59 16.03 -26.44
C GLY A 15 28.00 14.57 -26.23
N ARG A 16 28.70 14.26 -25.13
CA ARG A 16 29.01 12.88 -24.69
C ARG A 16 28.16 12.53 -23.48
N SER A 17 27.57 11.35 -23.53
CA SER A 17 26.89 10.80 -22.35
C SER A 17 27.94 10.21 -21.41
N ASP A 18 28.08 10.76 -20.23
CA ASP A 18 28.82 10.17 -19.13
C ASP A 18 27.84 9.45 -18.19
N THR A 19 28.11 8.20 -17.91
CA THR A 19 27.24 7.35 -17.09
C THR A 19 27.97 7.03 -15.80
N THR A 20 27.49 7.61 -14.70
CA THR A 20 28.01 7.34 -13.37
C THR A 20 27.09 6.34 -12.65
N TYR A 21 27.66 5.24 -12.20
CA TYR A 21 26.97 4.26 -11.37
C TYR A 21 27.25 4.55 -9.90
N THR A 22 26.22 4.87 -9.14
CA THR A 22 26.31 5.04 -7.69
C THR A 22 25.62 3.87 -7.00
N ASP A 23 26.36 3.11 -6.21
CA ASP A 23 25.79 2.03 -5.40
C ASP A 23 24.95 2.65 -4.27
N ARG A 24 23.66 2.39 -4.28
CA ARG A 24 22.75 2.79 -3.20
C ARG A 24 22.19 1.56 -2.50
N LYS A 25 22.80 1.22 -1.37
CA LYS A 25 22.27 0.16 -0.51
C LYS A 25 21.09 0.69 0.29
N ILE A 26 19.92 0.12 0.09
CA ILE A 26 18.73 0.38 0.89
C ILE A 26 18.57 -0.79 1.86
N THR A 27 18.61 -0.48 3.15
CA THR A 27 18.38 -1.47 4.21
C THR A 27 17.05 -1.16 4.87
N ASN A 28 16.22 -2.17 5.05
CA ASN A 28 14.95 -2.07 5.77
C ASN A 28 14.88 -3.20 6.80
N THR A 29 14.77 -2.84 8.05
CA THR A 29 14.69 -3.79 9.17
C THR A 29 13.27 -3.88 9.66
N GLN A 30 12.79 -5.12 9.82
CA GLN A 30 11.47 -5.42 10.36
C GLN A 30 11.58 -6.54 11.38
N TYR A 31 10.84 -6.42 12.47
CA TYR A 31 10.69 -7.48 13.47
C TYR A 31 9.26 -7.52 13.97
N GLY A 32 8.84 -8.68 14.48
CA GLY A 32 7.49 -8.86 14.99
C GLY A 32 7.44 -9.95 16.04
N PHE A 33 6.45 -9.84 16.93
CA PHE A 33 6.15 -10.80 17.97
C PHE A 33 4.69 -11.19 17.88
N TYR A 34 4.40 -12.43 18.16
CA TYR A 34 3.02 -12.90 18.27
C TYR A 34 2.83 -13.79 19.49
N VAL A 35 1.61 -13.81 19.99
CA VAL A 35 1.15 -14.72 21.02
C VAL A 35 -0.20 -15.27 20.60
N GLY A 36 -0.43 -16.53 20.89
CA GLY A 36 -1.70 -17.21 20.61
C GLY A 36 -2.14 -18.04 21.79
N VAL A 37 -3.45 -18.11 21.98
CA VAL A 37 -4.09 -18.97 22.97
C VAL A 37 -5.24 -19.72 22.31
N GLU A 38 -5.31 -21.01 22.59
CA GLU A 38 -6.41 -21.87 22.18
C GLU A 38 -7.08 -22.46 23.44
N LYS A 39 -8.40 -22.49 23.45
CA LYS A 39 -9.17 -23.09 24.53
C LYS A 39 -10.35 -23.89 23.99
N LYS A 40 -10.45 -25.15 24.46
CA LYS A 40 -11.58 -26.00 24.16
C LYS A 40 -12.54 -26.00 25.35
N LEU A 41 -13.81 -25.88 25.06
CA LEU A 41 -14.92 -25.77 26.03
C LEU A 41 -16.07 -26.70 25.62
N LEU A 42 -17.02 -26.92 26.52
CA LEU A 42 -18.22 -27.71 26.25
C LEU A 42 -17.90 -29.12 25.73
N GLU A 43 -17.02 -29.82 26.43
CA GLU A 43 -16.58 -31.19 26.05
C GLU A 43 -16.02 -31.20 24.60
N ASP A 44 -15.10 -30.26 24.29
CA ASP A 44 -14.48 -30.07 23.00
C ASP A 44 -15.41 -29.63 21.84
N ARG A 45 -16.66 -29.31 22.14
CA ARG A 45 -17.62 -28.83 21.14
C ARG A 45 -17.40 -27.38 20.72
N LEU A 46 -16.75 -26.61 21.58
CA LEU A 46 -16.42 -25.20 21.27
C LEU A 46 -14.91 -25.01 21.35
N ASN A 47 -14.31 -24.72 20.23
CA ASN A 47 -12.89 -24.34 20.13
C ASN A 47 -12.77 -22.86 19.92
N LEU A 48 -12.10 -22.15 20.83
CA LEU A 48 -11.79 -20.73 20.77
C LEU A 48 -10.30 -20.55 20.50
N ASN A 49 -9.96 -19.72 19.55
CA ASN A 49 -8.59 -19.32 19.28
C ASN A 49 -8.49 -17.80 19.24
N ALA A 50 -7.48 -17.25 19.91
CA ALA A 50 -7.17 -15.84 19.92
C ALA A 50 -5.67 -15.67 19.65
N THR A 51 -5.32 -14.79 18.70
CA THR A 51 -3.93 -14.41 18.43
C THR A 51 -3.79 -12.89 18.43
N ALA A 52 -2.64 -12.44 18.87
CA ALA A 52 -2.25 -11.05 18.80
C ALA A 52 -0.82 -10.97 18.25
N ARG A 53 -0.63 -10.13 17.27
CA ARG A 53 0.66 -9.90 16.64
C ARG A 53 0.99 -8.40 16.63
N VAL A 54 2.23 -8.08 16.92
CA VAL A 54 2.78 -6.73 16.80
C VAL A 54 3.95 -6.78 15.84
N ASP A 55 3.93 -5.95 14.81
CA ASP A 55 5.00 -5.80 13.84
C ASP A 55 5.55 -4.38 13.90
N LYS A 56 6.87 -4.24 13.90
CA LYS A 56 7.57 -2.98 13.81
C LYS A 56 8.49 -2.99 12.60
N ASN A 57 8.28 -2.02 11.72
CA ASN A 57 9.18 -1.73 10.61
C ASN A 57 9.98 -0.47 10.92
N GLN A 58 11.19 -0.36 10.37
CA GLN A 58 12.07 0.79 10.55
C GLN A 58 11.40 2.12 10.20
N ASN A 59 10.59 2.16 9.13
CA ASN A 59 10.01 3.37 8.56
C ASN A 59 8.57 3.64 9.04
N TYR A 60 7.95 2.70 9.77
CA TYR A 60 6.55 2.81 10.19
C TYR A 60 6.41 2.56 11.69
N GLU A 61 5.34 3.08 12.27
CA GLU A 61 4.99 2.79 13.66
C GLU A 61 4.69 1.31 13.88
N ALA A 62 4.68 0.90 15.15
CA ALA A 62 4.30 -0.45 15.50
C ALA A 62 2.82 -0.71 15.17
N LEU A 63 2.56 -1.82 14.51
CA LEU A 63 1.24 -2.19 14.01
C LEU A 63 0.74 -3.42 14.76
N PHE A 64 -0.52 -3.38 15.16
CA PHE A 64 -1.17 -4.45 15.92
C PHE A 64 -2.19 -5.19 15.05
N SER A 65 -2.06 -6.52 14.99
CA SER A 65 -2.91 -7.44 14.20
C SER A 65 -3.53 -8.49 15.11
N PRO A 66 -4.75 -8.27 15.63
CA PRO A 66 -5.50 -9.29 16.36
C PRO A 66 -6.21 -10.24 15.40
N ALA A 67 -6.38 -11.49 15.81
CA ALA A 67 -7.29 -12.43 15.19
C ALA A 67 -7.98 -13.28 16.26
N LEU A 68 -9.26 -13.54 16.02
CA LEU A 68 -10.13 -14.33 16.90
C LEU A 68 -10.88 -15.33 16.04
N SER A 69 -11.05 -16.56 16.52
CA SER A 69 -11.94 -17.51 15.89
C SER A 69 -12.65 -18.37 16.90
N ALA A 70 -13.85 -18.76 16.55
CA ALA A 70 -14.67 -19.71 17.31
C ALA A 70 -15.21 -20.77 16.34
N VAL A 71 -15.02 -22.03 16.70
CA VAL A 71 -15.61 -23.18 15.98
C VAL A 71 -16.50 -23.92 16.95
N PHE A 72 -17.78 -23.99 16.64
CA PHE A 72 -18.77 -24.70 17.43
C PHE A 72 -19.29 -25.95 16.69
N SER A 73 -19.22 -27.11 17.35
CA SER A 73 -19.70 -28.40 16.84
C SER A 73 -20.95 -28.81 17.59
N PRO A 74 -22.16 -28.42 17.14
CA PRO A 74 -23.41 -28.78 17.84
C PRO A 74 -23.68 -30.30 17.86
N LYS A 75 -23.21 -30.99 16.83
CA LYS A 75 -23.28 -32.45 16.72
C LYS A 75 -22.16 -32.96 15.80
N LYS A 76 -21.95 -34.29 15.80
CA LYS A 76 -20.93 -34.93 14.96
C LYS A 76 -21.06 -34.49 13.49
N ASN A 77 -19.94 -34.15 12.84
CA ASN A 77 -19.85 -33.76 11.44
C ASN A 77 -20.56 -32.46 11.09
N HIS A 78 -20.86 -31.58 12.06
CA HIS A 78 -21.42 -30.25 11.83
C HIS A 78 -20.59 -29.19 12.55
N PHE A 79 -20.15 -28.17 11.85
CA PHE A 79 -19.26 -27.12 12.38
C PHE A 79 -19.75 -25.75 11.95
N LEU A 80 -20.00 -24.90 12.92
CA LEU A 80 -20.23 -23.47 12.73
C LEU A 80 -18.92 -22.76 13.07
N ARG A 81 -18.47 -21.86 12.20
CA ARG A 81 -17.26 -21.07 12.45
C ARG A 81 -17.57 -19.59 12.32
N VAL A 82 -16.97 -18.81 13.21
CA VAL A 82 -16.94 -17.34 13.13
C VAL A 82 -15.51 -16.93 13.35
N SER A 83 -15.00 -16.04 12.51
CA SER A 83 -13.66 -15.49 12.68
C SER A 83 -13.61 -14.00 12.39
N PHE A 84 -12.71 -13.35 13.09
CA PHE A 84 -12.25 -12.00 12.83
C PHE A 84 -10.74 -12.03 12.68
N SER A 85 -10.20 -11.40 11.64
CA SER A 85 -8.77 -11.27 11.46
C SER A 85 -8.40 -9.87 10.99
N SER A 86 -7.25 -9.40 11.45
CA SER A 86 -6.62 -8.18 10.95
C SER A 86 -5.29 -8.55 10.32
N ALA A 87 -5.10 -8.14 9.06
CA ALA A 87 -3.85 -8.30 8.32
C ALA A 87 -3.26 -6.93 7.99
N LEU A 88 -1.94 -6.88 7.93
CA LEU A 88 -1.17 -5.68 7.65
C LEU A 88 -0.21 -5.95 6.51
N ARG A 89 -0.08 -5.00 5.59
CA ARG A 89 0.92 -5.02 4.53
C ARG A 89 1.75 -3.75 4.56
N ASN A 90 3.03 -3.88 4.88
CA ASN A 90 3.95 -2.75 4.74
C ASN A 90 4.16 -2.42 3.26
N PRO A 91 4.29 -1.13 2.91
CA PRO A 91 4.72 -0.73 1.58
C PRO A 91 6.03 -1.41 1.19
N THR A 92 6.11 -1.86 -0.04
CA THR A 92 7.33 -2.48 -0.57
C THR A 92 8.47 -1.46 -0.66
N LEU A 93 9.70 -1.91 -0.87
CA LEU A 93 10.83 -0.99 -1.12
C LEU A 93 10.58 -0.14 -2.38
N ALA A 94 9.90 -0.68 -3.38
CA ALA A 94 9.50 0.07 -4.55
C ALA A 94 8.49 1.18 -4.20
N ASP A 95 7.48 0.88 -3.38
CA ASP A 95 6.51 1.89 -2.93
C ASP A 95 7.16 3.03 -2.13
N GLN A 96 8.28 2.74 -1.47
CA GLN A 96 8.99 3.70 -0.63
C GLN A 96 10.06 4.50 -1.39
N PHE A 97 10.84 3.85 -2.27
CA PHE A 97 12.11 4.40 -2.78
C PHE A 97 12.26 4.36 -4.29
N LEU A 98 11.29 3.85 -5.05
CA LEU A 98 11.38 3.77 -6.50
C LEU A 98 11.68 5.15 -7.10
N ASN A 99 12.55 5.18 -8.10
CA ASN A 99 12.77 6.32 -8.97
C ASN A 99 13.13 5.79 -10.36
N LEU A 100 12.12 5.63 -11.20
CA LEU A 100 12.28 5.00 -12.52
C LEU A 100 11.63 5.88 -13.59
N ASN A 101 12.45 6.39 -14.50
CA ASN A 101 11.97 7.10 -15.67
C ASN A 101 11.52 6.07 -16.73
N VAL A 102 10.27 6.16 -17.18
CA VAL A 102 9.70 5.30 -18.21
C VAL A 102 9.36 6.06 -19.50
N GLY A 103 9.95 7.23 -19.69
CA GLY A 103 9.75 8.12 -20.84
C GLY A 103 8.68 9.17 -20.58
N PRO A 104 7.37 8.88 -20.70
CA PRO A 104 6.33 9.89 -20.53
C PRO A 104 6.11 10.32 -19.07
N ALA A 105 6.59 9.53 -18.12
CA ALA A 105 6.50 9.83 -16.69
C ALA A 105 7.64 9.19 -15.90
N THR A 106 7.85 9.67 -14.69
CA THR A 106 8.74 9.04 -13.73
C THR A 106 7.92 8.37 -12.63
N LEU A 107 8.15 7.07 -12.40
CA LEU A 107 7.56 6.32 -11.30
C LEU A 107 8.36 6.61 -10.03
N ARG A 108 7.69 7.04 -8.96
CA ARG A 108 8.33 7.36 -7.69
C ARG A 108 7.67 6.69 -6.50
N GLY A 109 8.51 6.19 -5.61
CA GLY A 109 8.12 5.85 -4.25
C GLY A 109 7.83 7.11 -3.43
N ASN A 110 7.12 6.95 -2.31
CA ASN A 110 6.61 8.06 -1.52
C ASN A 110 6.75 7.80 -0.01
N LEU A 111 7.97 7.69 0.48
CA LEU A 111 8.19 7.50 1.92
C LEU A 111 7.89 8.76 2.74
N ASN A 112 8.21 9.95 2.21
CA ASN A 112 8.22 11.20 2.98
C ASN A 112 7.07 12.16 2.65
N GLY A 113 6.20 11.81 1.71
CA GLY A 113 5.22 12.75 1.17
C GLY A 113 5.78 13.62 0.04
N VAL A 114 4.90 14.27 -0.68
CA VAL A 114 5.24 15.22 -1.74
C VAL A 114 4.22 16.35 -1.72
N ASP A 115 4.71 17.57 -1.70
CA ASP A 115 3.88 18.77 -1.64
C ASP A 115 3.78 19.49 -2.98
N ARG A 116 2.71 20.25 -3.17
CA ARG A 116 2.52 21.18 -4.27
C ARG A 116 2.59 20.56 -5.66
N LEU A 117 2.05 19.38 -5.84
CA LEU A 117 1.84 18.81 -7.16
C LEU A 117 0.65 19.46 -7.85
N ILE A 118 0.74 19.66 -9.15
CA ILE A 118 -0.38 20.13 -9.96
C ILE A 118 -1.19 18.91 -10.38
N THR A 119 -2.52 18.98 -10.26
CA THR A 119 -3.40 17.92 -10.76
C THR A 119 -3.31 17.80 -12.28
N PHE A 120 -3.39 16.60 -12.82
CA PHE A 120 -3.32 16.39 -14.26
C PHE A 120 -4.44 17.15 -15.00
N ALA A 121 -5.65 17.16 -14.48
CA ALA A 121 -6.80 17.83 -15.09
C ALA A 121 -6.58 19.34 -15.18
N SER A 122 -6.15 19.99 -14.08
CA SER A 122 -5.93 21.43 -14.06
C SER A 122 -4.72 21.85 -14.91
N PHE A 123 -3.71 20.99 -15.03
CA PHE A 123 -2.59 21.22 -15.94
C PHE A 123 -3.04 21.20 -17.40
N MET A 124 -3.92 20.29 -17.79
CA MET A 124 -4.48 20.26 -19.15
C MET A 124 -5.29 21.50 -19.46
N GLU A 125 -6.12 21.97 -18.51
CA GLU A 125 -6.88 23.22 -18.64
C GLU A 125 -5.94 24.44 -18.76
N TRP A 126 -4.91 24.51 -17.90
CA TRP A 126 -3.89 25.55 -17.99
C TRP A 126 -3.18 25.53 -19.33
N ARG A 127 -2.83 24.36 -19.87
CA ARG A 127 -2.18 24.25 -21.18
C ARG A 127 -3.00 24.91 -22.30
N ASP A 128 -4.31 24.77 -22.23
CA ASP A 128 -5.22 25.31 -23.25
C ASP A 128 -5.53 26.80 -23.02
N THR A 129 -5.59 27.25 -21.77
CA THR A 129 -5.97 28.62 -21.40
C THR A 129 -4.80 29.55 -21.07
N GLN A 130 -3.66 28.99 -20.69
CA GLN A 130 -2.47 29.69 -20.13
C GLN A 130 -2.78 30.55 -18.89
N ALA A 131 -3.93 30.30 -18.23
CA ALA A 131 -4.35 31.03 -17.06
C ALA A 131 -3.76 30.41 -15.77
N PRO A 132 -2.92 31.12 -15.00
CA PRO A 132 -2.36 30.59 -13.76
C PRO A 132 -3.43 30.19 -12.72
N SER A 133 -4.59 30.85 -12.76
CA SER A 133 -5.72 30.57 -11.87
C SER A 133 -6.39 29.22 -12.10
N SER A 134 -6.15 28.56 -13.24
CA SER A 134 -6.67 27.22 -13.49
C SER A 134 -5.86 26.11 -12.79
N LEU A 135 -4.63 26.42 -12.33
CA LEU A 135 -3.79 25.42 -11.67
C LEU A 135 -4.30 25.06 -10.27
N VAL A 136 -4.61 23.79 -10.07
CA VAL A 136 -5.03 23.21 -8.78
C VAL A 136 -3.90 22.37 -8.22
N TYR A 137 -3.44 22.75 -7.03
CA TYR A 137 -2.37 22.06 -6.32
C TYR A 137 -2.92 21.07 -5.31
N PHE A 138 -2.18 20.00 -5.09
CA PHE A 138 -2.47 19.00 -4.06
C PHE A 138 -1.18 18.40 -3.50
N ASP A 139 -1.30 17.81 -2.33
CA ASP A 139 -0.21 17.13 -1.64
C ASP A 139 -0.48 15.62 -1.60
N ILE A 140 0.59 14.85 -1.57
CA ILE A 140 0.53 13.40 -1.35
C ILE A 140 1.18 13.13 0.00
N ALA A 141 0.38 12.66 0.97
CA ALA A 141 0.88 12.27 2.28
C ALA A 141 1.88 11.09 2.18
N PRO A 142 2.81 10.95 3.14
CA PRO A 142 3.69 9.79 3.24
C PRO A 142 2.91 8.49 3.17
N ILE A 143 3.43 7.50 2.42
CA ILE A 143 2.78 6.21 2.27
C ILE A 143 2.70 5.46 3.60
N LYS A 144 1.54 4.89 3.90
CA LYS A 144 1.25 4.16 5.14
C LYS A 144 1.02 2.69 4.87
N PRO A 145 1.26 1.81 5.84
CA PRO A 145 0.89 0.41 5.76
C PRO A 145 -0.61 0.22 5.53
N GLU A 146 -0.91 -0.72 4.66
CA GLU A 146 -2.25 -1.14 4.33
C GLU A 146 -2.80 -2.07 5.42
N GLN A 147 -4.06 -1.91 5.77
CA GLN A 147 -4.76 -2.76 6.74
C GLN A 147 -5.97 -3.40 6.09
N ALA A 148 -6.11 -4.71 6.30
CA ALA A 148 -7.31 -5.45 5.93
C ALA A 148 -7.92 -6.06 7.20
N ARG A 149 -9.23 -5.89 7.40
CA ARG A 149 -9.99 -6.50 8.50
C ARG A 149 -11.09 -7.34 7.90
N THR A 150 -11.05 -8.64 8.19
CA THR A 150 -11.99 -9.61 7.65
C THR A 150 -12.83 -10.20 8.76
N ILE A 151 -14.12 -10.27 8.53
CA ILE A 151 -15.07 -11.06 9.33
C ILE A 151 -15.58 -12.18 8.43
N GLU A 152 -15.56 -13.40 8.95
CA GLU A 152 -16.06 -14.58 8.25
C GLU A 152 -17.02 -15.37 9.15
N VAL A 153 -18.10 -15.87 8.54
CA VAL A 153 -19.02 -16.84 9.13
C VAL A 153 -19.13 -18.01 8.17
N GLY A 154 -18.97 -19.22 8.67
CA GLY A 154 -19.00 -20.41 7.84
C GLY A 154 -19.74 -21.56 8.51
N TYR A 155 -20.27 -22.44 7.66
CA TYR A 155 -20.89 -23.69 8.08
C TYR A 155 -20.35 -24.84 7.25
N ARG A 156 -19.89 -25.89 7.92
CA ARG A 156 -19.41 -27.12 7.30
C ARG A 156 -20.18 -28.31 7.87
N ALA A 157 -20.62 -29.21 7.02
CA ALA A 157 -21.31 -30.42 7.44
C ALA A 157 -21.04 -31.60 6.50
N THR A 158 -21.06 -32.81 7.05
CA THR A 158 -21.26 -34.03 6.27
C THR A 158 -22.66 -34.56 6.55
N ILE A 159 -23.52 -34.44 5.55
CA ILE A 159 -24.96 -34.78 5.64
C ILE A 159 -25.15 -36.22 5.16
N PHE A 160 -25.85 -37.03 5.91
CA PHE A 160 -26.12 -38.44 5.60
C PHE A 160 -24.86 -39.29 5.30
N GLU A 161 -23.68 -38.87 5.84
CA GLU A 161 -22.39 -39.50 5.58
C GLU A 161 -21.96 -39.55 4.10
N LYS A 162 -22.69 -38.87 3.23
CA LYS A 162 -22.49 -38.90 1.76
C LYS A 162 -22.28 -37.54 1.13
N VAL A 163 -22.87 -36.50 1.68
CA VAL A 163 -22.82 -35.16 1.11
C VAL A 163 -21.99 -34.26 1.98
N PHE A 164 -20.88 -33.76 1.44
CA PHE A 164 -20.05 -32.75 2.08
C PHE A 164 -20.51 -31.36 1.65
N LEU A 165 -20.81 -30.49 2.62
CA LEU A 165 -21.19 -29.10 2.42
C LEU A 165 -20.19 -28.22 3.18
N ASP A 166 -19.64 -27.21 2.51
CA ASP A 166 -18.85 -26.14 3.12
C ASP A 166 -19.26 -24.80 2.48
N VAL A 167 -19.89 -23.94 3.28
CA VAL A 167 -20.38 -22.64 2.85
C VAL A 167 -19.83 -21.58 3.80
N SER A 168 -19.32 -20.48 3.25
CA SER A 168 -18.89 -19.34 4.06
C SER A 168 -19.28 -18.02 3.40
N PHE A 169 -19.49 -17.03 4.23
CA PHE A 169 -19.64 -15.63 3.88
C PHE A 169 -18.56 -14.84 4.61
N TYR A 170 -17.89 -13.95 3.86
CA TYR A 170 -16.91 -13.06 4.46
C TYR A 170 -17.04 -11.63 3.91
N THR A 171 -16.63 -10.68 4.72
CA THR A 171 -16.48 -9.29 4.30
C THR A 171 -15.14 -8.75 4.77
N THR A 172 -14.49 -7.97 3.92
CA THR A 172 -13.18 -7.40 4.20
C THR A 172 -13.22 -5.88 4.02
N TYR A 173 -12.77 -5.18 5.06
CA TYR A 173 -12.60 -3.72 5.05
C TYR A 173 -11.13 -3.39 4.89
N TYR A 174 -10.82 -2.57 3.88
CA TYR A 174 -9.47 -2.08 3.63
C TYR A 174 -9.33 -0.65 4.13
N LYS A 175 -8.17 -0.35 4.71
CA LYS A 175 -7.74 0.99 5.08
C LYS A 175 -6.35 1.25 4.53
N ASN A 176 -6.11 2.47 4.04
CA ASN A 176 -4.84 2.88 3.43
C ASN A 176 -4.45 1.98 2.25
N PHE A 177 -5.38 1.58 1.41
CA PHE A 177 -5.09 0.76 0.23
C PHE A 177 -4.01 1.42 -0.62
N ILE A 178 -2.95 0.69 -0.98
CA ILE A 178 -1.83 1.22 -1.73
C ILE A 178 -2.15 1.20 -3.22
N GLY A 179 -2.18 2.38 -3.80
CA GLY A 179 -2.37 2.64 -5.21
C GLY A 179 -1.37 3.68 -5.71
N PHE A 180 -1.83 4.54 -6.64
CA PHE A 180 -0.99 5.57 -7.24
C PHE A 180 -1.76 6.87 -7.40
N LYS A 181 -1.05 7.99 -7.26
CA LYS A 181 -1.52 9.33 -7.66
C LYS A 181 -0.58 9.89 -8.72
N ILE A 182 -1.17 10.58 -9.71
CA ILE A 182 -0.41 11.26 -10.76
C ILE A 182 -0.39 12.74 -10.43
N GLY A 183 0.79 13.33 -10.45
CA GLY A 183 1.00 14.75 -10.25
C GLY A 183 2.01 15.30 -11.23
N ILE A 184 1.90 16.59 -11.51
CA ILE A 184 2.80 17.31 -12.38
C ILE A 184 3.63 18.28 -11.53
N GLU A 185 4.93 18.22 -11.65
CA GLU A 185 5.84 19.23 -11.16
C GLU A 185 6.13 20.21 -12.30
N ALA A 186 5.95 21.50 -12.04
CA ALA A 186 6.33 22.57 -12.94
C ALA A 186 6.87 23.75 -12.13
N PRO A 187 8.00 24.36 -12.53
CA PRO A 187 8.50 25.56 -11.87
C PRO A 187 7.57 26.74 -12.17
N THR A 188 7.10 27.39 -11.12
CA THR A 188 6.26 28.58 -11.22
C THR A 188 7.01 29.82 -10.74
N ASP A 189 6.77 30.96 -11.39
CA ASP A 189 7.26 32.26 -10.96
C ASP A 189 6.45 32.80 -9.73
N SER A 190 6.82 33.99 -9.25
CA SER A 190 6.13 34.65 -8.13
C SER A 190 4.67 35.00 -8.42
N LEU A 191 4.25 34.99 -9.66
CA LEU A 191 2.88 35.23 -10.12
C LEU A 191 2.12 33.92 -10.38
N GLY A 192 2.69 32.75 -10.05
CA GLY A 192 2.09 31.44 -10.26
C GLY A 192 2.10 30.97 -11.72
N ARG A 193 2.81 31.65 -12.63
CA ARG A 193 2.92 31.23 -14.04
C ARG A 193 4.03 30.20 -14.18
N ILE A 194 3.79 29.18 -15.02
CA ILE A 194 4.84 28.21 -15.34
C ILE A 194 5.92 28.90 -16.15
N SER A 195 7.13 28.95 -15.59
CA SER A 195 8.25 29.74 -16.13
C SER A 195 9.12 28.94 -17.09
N ASN A 196 9.15 27.62 -17.01
CA ASN A 196 10.01 26.77 -17.83
C ASN A 196 9.32 25.46 -18.24
N PHE A 197 8.90 25.39 -19.50
CA PHE A 197 8.21 24.24 -20.07
C PHE A 197 9.10 22.98 -20.15
N SER A 198 10.41 23.13 -20.33
CA SER A 198 11.32 21.99 -20.43
C SER A 198 11.52 21.28 -19.08
N GLN A 199 11.15 21.91 -17.98
CA GLN A 199 11.23 21.37 -16.63
C GLN A 199 9.91 20.79 -16.13
N ILE A 200 8.86 20.81 -16.92
CA ILE A 200 7.60 20.15 -16.61
C ILE A 200 7.83 18.65 -16.61
N LYS A 201 7.49 18.00 -15.51
CA LYS A 201 7.63 16.56 -15.36
C LYS A 201 6.35 15.93 -14.79
N ALA A 202 5.92 14.86 -15.43
CA ALA A 202 4.84 14.04 -14.90
C ALA A 202 5.42 12.94 -14.00
N TYR A 203 4.83 12.78 -12.84
CA TYR A 203 5.20 11.73 -11.90
C TYR A 203 4.00 10.87 -11.55
N ARG A 204 4.26 9.60 -11.32
CA ARG A 204 3.33 8.66 -10.75
C ARG A 204 3.88 8.18 -9.41
N TYR A 205 3.29 8.67 -8.33
CA TYR A 205 3.70 8.35 -6.97
C TYR A 205 2.90 7.20 -6.40
N SER A 206 3.57 6.32 -5.63
CA SER A 206 2.87 5.39 -4.75
C SER A 206 2.15 6.18 -3.67
N ALA A 207 0.87 5.92 -3.46
CA ALA A 207 0.04 6.65 -2.52
C ALA A 207 -1.06 5.75 -1.96
N ASN A 208 -1.50 6.05 -0.73
CA ASN A 208 -2.71 5.42 -0.23
C ASN A 208 -3.93 6.04 -0.90
N SER A 209 -4.91 5.21 -1.24
CA SER A 209 -6.23 5.69 -1.64
C SER A 209 -6.96 6.18 -0.39
N ASP A 210 -7.57 7.36 -0.49
CA ASP A 210 -8.52 7.85 0.48
C ASP A 210 -9.80 7.03 0.31
N ASN A 211 -10.17 6.27 1.34
CA ASN A 211 -11.45 5.57 1.44
C ASN A 211 -12.39 6.39 2.31
#